data_1858c986e9f721fabc2c879fe3f8bd2d
#
_entry.id   1858c986e9f721fabc2c879fe3f8bd2d
#
_cell.length_a   1.000
_cell.length_b   1.000
_cell.length_c   1.000
_cell.angle_alpha   90.00
_cell.angle_beta   90.00
_cell.angle_gamma   90.00
#
_symmetry.space_group_name_H-M   'P 1'
#
loop_
_entity.id
_entity.type
_entity.pdbx_description
1 polymer ?
#
loop_
_entity_poly.entity_id
_entity_poly.type
_entity_poly.pdbx_seq_one_letter_code
_entity_poly.pdbx_strand_id
1 'polypeptide(L)'
;MKLASLKAGGRDGTLIAVSRDLTRGVKVPDIAATMQQAIESWSEISLKLEDVFRRLESGTCPGAFALDVRALTSPFPRAFQFLDGSVYLHHMKKARKARGVPMPDNYETEPLMYQGMSDRFDGPADPMRIPDEALGLDYEPEVAVVVDEVAMGTQPKDAGRHIKLLMLLNDYTLRALTKTELPK
;
A
#
# COMPACT_ATOMS: atom_id res chain seq x y z
N MET A 1 13.76 0.32 -7.72
CA MET A 1 12.78 0.24 -8.84
C MET A 1 11.41 0.78 -8.43
N LYS A 2 10.53 1.04 -9.39
CA LYS A 2 9.10 1.31 -9.15
C LYS A 2 8.26 0.27 -9.86
N LEU A 3 7.20 -0.19 -9.21
CA LEU A 3 6.25 -1.18 -9.71
C LEU A 3 4.83 -0.65 -9.54
N ALA A 4 3.91 -1.11 -10.39
CA ALA A 4 2.49 -0.78 -10.29
C ALA A 4 1.63 -1.91 -10.89
N SER A 5 0.32 -1.82 -10.70
CA SER A 5 -0.66 -2.73 -11.28
C SER A 5 -1.61 -1.98 -12.20
N LEU A 6 -1.76 -2.43 -13.44
CA LEU A 6 -2.77 -1.91 -14.40
C LEU A 6 -4.15 -2.48 -14.09
N LYS A 7 -5.21 -1.72 -14.36
CA LYS A 7 -6.62 -2.15 -14.35
C LYS A 7 -6.93 -3.11 -15.50
N ALA A 8 -6.12 -4.17 -15.66
CA ALA A 8 -6.24 -5.16 -16.74
C ALA A 8 -5.78 -6.52 -16.21
N GLY A 9 -6.17 -7.61 -16.87
CA GLY A 9 -5.70 -8.96 -16.53
C GLY A 9 -6.39 -9.60 -15.32
N GLY A 10 -7.57 -9.11 -14.92
CA GLY A 10 -8.35 -9.67 -13.82
C GLY A 10 -8.33 -8.80 -12.55
N ARG A 11 -8.81 -9.37 -11.45
CA ARG A 11 -9.05 -8.63 -10.18
C ARG A 11 -7.77 -8.16 -9.49
N ASP A 12 -6.63 -8.78 -9.74
CA ASP A 12 -5.34 -8.42 -9.15
C ASP A 12 -4.50 -7.49 -10.04
N GLY A 13 -5.06 -7.14 -11.21
CA GLY A 13 -4.39 -6.29 -12.18
C GLY A 13 -3.22 -6.98 -12.89
N THR A 14 -2.51 -6.22 -13.72
CA THR A 14 -1.30 -6.69 -14.41
C THR A 14 -0.09 -5.94 -13.89
N LEU A 15 0.93 -6.67 -13.46
CA LEU A 15 2.19 -6.10 -13.01
C LEU A 15 2.90 -5.34 -14.13
N ILE A 16 3.39 -4.15 -13.80
CA ILE A 16 4.28 -3.36 -14.65
C ILE A 16 5.48 -2.82 -13.86
N ALA A 17 6.62 -2.72 -14.51
CA ALA A 17 7.68 -1.85 -14.06
C ALA A 17 7.40 -0.42 -14.55
N VAL A 18 7.72 0.59 -13.74
CA VAL A 18 7.39 2.00 -13.98
C VAL A 18 8.66 2.83 -13.87
N SER A 19 8.86 3.77 -14.80
CA SER A 19 9.99 4.71 -14.76
C SER A 19 9.92 5.63 -13.53
N ARG A 20 11.09 6.13 -13.11
CA ARG A 20 11.20 6.97 -11.91
C ARG A 20 10.36 8.24 -12.00
N ASP A 21 10.25 8.82 -13.19
CA ASP A 21 9.47 10.01 -13.50
C ASP A 21 7.96 9.74 -13.69
N LEU A 22 7.52 8.48 -13.60
CA LEU A 22 6.14 8.04 -13.77
C LEU A 22 5.56 8.32 -15.17
N THR A 23 6.40 8.43 -16.20
CA THR A 23 5.97 8.72 -17.58
C THR A 23 5.84 7.47 -18.43
N ARG A 24 6.54 6.38 -18.06
CA ARG A 24 6.60 5.14 -18.86
C ARG A 24 6.36 3.93 -18.00
N GLY A 25 5.73 2.92 -18.59
CA GLY A 25 5.55 1.60 -18.01
C GLY A 25 5.93 0.50 -18.99
N VAL A 26 6.18 -0.69 -18.48
CA VAL A 26 6.36 -1.91 -19.27
C VAL A 26 5.76 -3.09 -18.54
N LYS A 27 4.96 -3.92 -19.24
CA LYS A 27 4.43 -5.18 -18.69
C LYS A 27 5.56 -6.20 -18.56
N VAL A 28 5.49 -7.03 -17.54
CA VAL A 28 6.51 -8.03 -17.21
C VAL A 28 5.93 -9.44 -17.02
N PRO A 29 5.07 -9.93 -17.93
CA PRO A 29 4.33 -11.19 -17.74
C PRO A 29 5.25 -12.42 -17.63
N ASP A 30 6.42 -12.40 -18.26
CA ASP A 30 7.39 -13.48 -18.21
C ASP A 30 8.16 -13.54 -16.87
N ILE A 31 8.01 -12.51 -16.03
CA ILE A 31 8.61 -12.45 -14.69
C ILE A 31 7.56 -12.74 -13.63
N ALA A 32 6.47 -11.98 -13.62
CA ALA A 32 5.30 -12.20 -12.80
C ALA A 32 4.08 -11.52 -13.42
N ALA A 33 2.92 -12.16 -13.38
CA ALA A 33 1.70 -11.59 -13.96
C ALA A 33 1.07 -10.51 -13.07
N THR A 34 1.21 -10.65 -11.75
CA THR A 34 0.61 -9.76 -10.75
C THR A 34 1.63 -9.33 -9.69
N MET A 35 1.34 -8.26 -8.97
CA MET A 35 2.16 -7.81 -7.84
C MET A 35 2.22 -8.88 -6.74
N GLN A 36 1.12 -9.60 -6.50
CA GLN A 36 1.07 -10.68 -5.52
C GLN A 36 2.06 -11.78 -5.87
N GLN A 37 2.06 -12.27 -7.10
CA GLN A 37 3.05 -13.26 -7.56
C GLN A 37 4.48 -12.74 -7.44
N ALA A 38 4.69 -11.45 -7.70
CA ALA A 38 6.02 -10.87 -7.56
C ALA A 38 6.52 -10.90 -6.11
N ILE A 39 5.68 -10.62 -5.13
CA ILE A 39 6.06 -10.66 -3.72
C ILE A 39 6.30 -12.10 -3.24
N GLU A 40 5.46 -13.04 -3.66
CA GLU A 40 5.59 -14.46 -3.31
C GLU A 40 6.89 -15.09 -3.84
N SER A 41 7.41 -14.58 -4.97
CA SER A 41 8.65 -15.05 -5.59
C SER A 41 9.79 -14.03 -5.52
N TRP A 42 9.73 -13.08 -4.59
CA TRP A 42 10.61 -11.90 -4.58
C TRP A 42 12.10 -12.21 -4.65
N SER A 43 12.56 -13.20 -3.90
CA SER A 43 13.97 -13.61 -3.89
C SER A 43 14.49 -14.08 -5.25
N GLU A 44 13.61 -14.66 -6.08
CA GLU A 44 13.96 -15.21 -7.39
C GLU A 44 13.88 -14.18 -8.51
N ILE A 45 12.96 -13.21 -8.37
CA ILE A 45 12.62 -12.33 -9.49
C ILE A 45 13.02 -10.86 -9.31
N SER A 46 13.35 -10.44 -8.10
CA SER A 46 13.65 -9.02 -7.80
C SER A 46 14.76 -8.45 -8.67
N LEU A 47 15.83 -9.23 -8.90
CA LEU A 47 16.94 -8.82 -9.77
C LEU A 47 16.52 -8.71 -11.25
N LYS A 48 15.59 -9.55 -11.71
CA LYS A 48 15.03 -9.46 -13.07
C LYS A 48 14.18 -8.19 -13.24
N LEU A 49 13.37 -7.88 -12.24
CA LEU A 49 12.58 -6.64 -12.23
C LEU A 49 13.47 -5.39 -12.19
N GLU A 50 14.56 -5.43 -11.42
CA GLU A 50 15.54 -4.34 -11.36
C GLU A 50 16.22 -4.12 -12.71
N ASP A 51 16.54 -5.21 -13.44
CA ASP A 51 17.10 -5.11 -14.78
C ASP A 51 16.11 -4.46 -15.77
N VAL A 52 14.86 -4.90 -15.76
CA VAL A 52 13.80 -4.29 -16.57
C VAL A 52 13.66 -2.80 -16.23
N PHE A 53 13.65 -2.44 -14.94
CA PHE A 53 13.59 -1.06 -14.51
C PHE A 53 14.77 -0.23 -15.05
N ARG A 54 16.01 -0.73 -14.97
CA ARG A 54 17.18 -0.04 -15.52
C ARG A 54 17.08 0.18 -17.04
N ARG A 55 16.62 -0.83 -17.78
CA ARG A 55 16.39 -0.71 -19.24
C ARG A 55 15.27 0.28 -19.56
N LEU A 56 14.22 0.33 -18.72
CA LEU A 56 13.15 1.33 -18.87
C LEU A 56 13.67 2.75 -18.65
N GLU A 57 14.52 2.95 -17.63
CA GLU A 57 15.15 4.24 -17.34
C GLU A 57 16.05 4.73 -18.50
N SER A 58 16.85 3.82 -19.09
CA SER A 58 17.72 4.15 -20.20
C SER A 58 17.00 4.31 -21.55
N GLY A 59 15.68 4.04 -21.62
CA GLY A 59 14.92 4.11 -22.86
C GLY A 59 15.16 2.95 -23.82
N THR A 60 15.83 1.87 -23.37
CA THR A 60 16.17 0.69 -24.19
C THR A 60 15.24 -0.50 -23.95
N CYS A 61 14.15 -0.32 -23.19
CA CYS A 61 13.24 -1.40 -22.82
C CYS A 61 12.21 -1.65 -23.94
N PRO A 62 12.22 -2.82 -24.62
CA PRO A 62 11.21 -3.16 -25.60
C PRO A 62 9.81 -3.22 -24.96
N GLY A 63 8.79 -2.79 -25.69
CA GLY A 63 7.40 -2.84 -25.21
C GLY A 63 7.06 -1.76 -24.17
N ALA A 64 7.94 -0.80 -23.92
CA ALA A 64 7.64 0.37 -23.10
C ALA A 64 6.52 1.20 -23.72
N PHE A 65 5.61 1.72 -22.89
CA PHE A 65 4.47 2.55 -23.28
C PHE A 65 4.37 3.79 -22.39
N ALA A 66 3.66 4.82 -22.90
CA ALA A 66 3.35 6.01 -22.09
C ALA A 66 2.39 5.64 -20.96
N LEU A 67 2.76 5.97 -19.72
CA LEU A 67 1.95 5.63 -18.54
C LEU A 67 0.81 6.62 -18.36
N ASP A 68 -0.42 6.11 -18.29
CA ASP A 68 -1.58 6.85 -17.78
C ASP A 68 -1.85 6.39 -16.34
N VAL A 69 -1.68 7.26 -15.36
CA VAL A 69 -1.92 6.96 -13.94
C VAL A 69 -3.37 6.54 -13.68
N ARG A 70 -4.34 7.00 -14.49
CA ARG A 70 -5.74 6.60 -14.38
C ARG A 70 -6.01 5.14 -14.78
N ALA A 71 -5.07 4.54 -15.53
CA ALA A 71 -5.11 3.13 -15.86
C ALA A 71 -4.56 2.23 -14.73
N LEU A 72 -4.02 2.81 -13.67
CA LEU A 72 -3.51 2.06 -12.52
C LEU A 72 -4.64 1.73 -11.53
N THR A 73 -4.61 0.51 -11.02
CA THR A 73 -5.30 0.12 -9.79
C THR A 73 -4.36 0.23 -8.58
N SER A 74 -4.83 -0.11 -7.38
CA SER A 74 -3.94 -0.32 -6.25
C SER A 74 -2.82 -1.30 -6.62
N PRO A 75 -1.59 -1.16 -6.10
CA PRO A 75 -0.55 -2.18 -6.28
C PRO A 75 -1.01 -3.58 -5.88
N PHE A 76 -1.77 -3.68 -4.79
CA PHE A 76 -2.41 -4.90 -4.29
C PHE A 76 -3.91 -4.67 -4.17
N PRO A 77 -4.70 -4.86 -5.25
CA PRO A 77 -6.14 -4.62 -5.18
C PRO A 77 -6.84 -5.48 -4.13
N ARG A 78 -6.30 -6.64 -3.84
CA ARG A 78 -6.80 -7.60 -2.85
C ARG A 78 -5.63 -8.15 -2.03
N ALA A 79 -5.11 -7.37 -1.09
CA ALA A 79 -4.11 -7.87 -0.17
C ALA A 79 -4.69 -8.99 0.72
N PHE A 80 -3.94 -10.07 0.93
CA PHE A 80 -4.37 -11.17 1.82
C PHE A 80 -4.47 -10.72 3.27
N GLN A 81 -3.60 -9.81 3.65
CA GLN A 81 -3.57 -9.26 4.99
C GLN A 81 -3.23 -7.78 4.91
N PHE A 82 -3.95 -6.99 5.66
CA PHE A 82 -3.70 -5.58 5.85
C PHE A 82 -3.76 -5.28 7.35
N LEU A 83 -2.64 -4.82 7.88
CA LEU A 83 -2.53 -4.40 9.28
C LEU A 83 -2.26 -2.91 9.31
N ASP A 84 -3.06 -2.18 10.05
CA ASP A 84 -2.81 -0.79 10.35
C ASP A 84 -2.15 -0.66 11.71
N GLY A 85 -1.05 0.10 11.76
CA GLY A 85 -0.35 0.40 12.97
C GLY A 85 -0.48 1.88 13.32
N SER A 86 -1.34 2.21 14.28
CA SER A 86 -1.48 3.59 14.78
C SER A 86 -0.26 4.00 15.62
N VAL A 87 0.92 4.00 15.00
CA VAL A 87 2.21 4.23 15.68
C VAL A 87 2.79 5.62 15.42
N TYR A 88 2.15 6.43 14.57
CA TYR A 88 2.54 7.81 14.35
C TYR A 88 2.07 8.68 15.54
N LEU A 89 2.96 8.89 16.48
CA LEU A 89 2.62 9.46 17.80
C LEU A 89 1.93 10.82 17.74
N HIS A 90 2.28 11.66 16.75
CA HIS A 90 1.62 12.97 16.59
C HIS A 90 0.15 12.82 16.19
N HIS A 91 -0.15 11.91 15.26
CA HIS A 91 -1.52 11.59 14.86
C HIS A 91 -2.30 11.02 16.05
N MET A 92 -1.74 10.02 16.73
CA MET A 92 -2.36 9.40 17.91
C MET A 92 -2.72 10.44 18.99
N LYS A 93 -1.79 11.36 19.31
CA LYS A 93 -2.03 12.44 20.29
C LYS A 93 -3.18 13.34 19.84
N LYS A 94 -3.24 13.73 18.56
CA LYS A 94 -4.33 14.55 18.02
C LYS A 94 -5.68 13.81 18.06
N ALA A 95 -5.73 12.57 17.61
CA ALA A 95 -6.95 11.78 17.58
C ALA A 95 -7.51 11.54 18.98
N ARG A 96 -6.67 11.23 19.96
CA ARG A 96 -7.08 11.07 21.36
C ARG A 96 -7.55 12.37 21.98
N LYS A 97 -6.85 13.48 21.75
CA LYS A 97 -7.28 14.82 22.19
C LYS A 97 -8.66 15.18 21.62
N ALA A 98 -8.92 14.91 20.34
CA ALA A 98 -10.20 15.18 19.70
C ALA A 98 -11.35 14.36 20.30
N ARG A 99 -11.05 13.14 20.79
CA ARG A 99 -12.00 12.26 21.47
C ARG A 99 -12.13 12.52 22.98
N GLY A 100 -11.29 13.39 23.55
CA GLY A 100 -11.28 13.66 25.00
C GLY A 100 -10.77 12.51 25.85
N VAL A 101 -9.94 11.61 25.28
CA VAL A 101 -9.37 10.46 26.01
C VAL A 101 -7.86 10.61 26.20
N PRO A 102 -7.29 10.13 27.33
CA PRO A 102 -5.86 10.23 27.60
C PRO A 102 -5.07 9.30 26.70
N MET A 103 -3.76 9.55 26.57
CA MET A 103 -2.83 8.61 25.97
C MET A 103 -2.71 7.37 26.88
N PRO A 104 -2.56 6.14 26.33
CA PRO A 104 -2.25 4.95 27.13
C PRO A 104 -0.84 5.10 27.74
N ASP A 105 -0.62 4.50 28.92
CA ASP A 105 0.68 4.60 29.60
C ASP A 105 1.82 3.92 28.80
N ASN A 106 1.48 2.92 27.98
CA ASN A 106 2.41 2.12 27.19
C ASN A 106 2.53 2.56 25.72
N TYR A 107 2.04 3.74 25.35
CA TYR A 107 1.94 4.16 23.94
C TYR A 107 3.28 4.26 23.19
N GLU A 108 4.41 4.31 23.90
CA GLU A 108 5.74 4.33 23.31
C GLU A 108 6.37 2.94 23.17
N THR A 109 5.81 1.93 23.84
CA THR A 109 6.38 0.58 23.91
C THR A 109 5.51 -0.49 23.25
N GLU A 110 4.20 -0.27 23.19
CA GLU A 110 3.24 -1.16 22.55
C GLU A 110 2.52 -0.45 21.39
N PRO A 111 2.74 -0.90 20.15
CA PRO A 111 2.03 -0.35 19.02
C PRO A 111 0.55 -0.73 19.09
N LEU A 112 -0.34 0.24 18.90
CA LEU A 112 -1.74 -0.06 18.62
C LEU A 112 -1.84 -0.51 17.17
N MET A 113 -2.32 -1.74 16.98
CA MET A 113 -2.49 -2.35 15.66
C MET A 113 -3.87 -2.97 15.54
N TYR A 114 -4.44 -2.92 14.34
CA TYR A 114 -5.67 -3.62 14.04
C TYR A 114 -5.62 -4.27 12.65
N GLN A 115 -6.41 -5.33 12.48
CA GLN A 115 -6.66 -5.93 11.19
C GLN A 115 -7.53 -4.95 10.39
N GLY A 116 -7.01 -4.51 9.27
CA GLY A 116 -7.71 -3.59 8.40
C GLY A 116 -8.81 -4.25 7.57
N MET A 117 -9.14 -3.60 6.47
CA MET A 117 -10.25 -4.01 5.61
C MET A 117 -10.04 -5.39 4.96
N SER A 118 -11.15 -6.02 4.60
CA SER A 118 -11.22 -7.29 3.86
C SER A 118 -11.78 -7.15 2.45
N ASP A 119 -11.98 -5.94 1.97
CA ASP A 119 -12.43 -5.61 0.62
C ASP A 119 -11.22 -5.26 -0.28
N ARG A 120 -11.45 -4.53 -1.34
CA ARG A 120 -10.40 -4.10 -2.27
C ARG A 120 -9.86 -2.73 -1.91
N PHE A 121 -8.63 -2.49 -2.31
CA PHE A 121 -8.05 -1.16 -2.34
C PHE A 121 -8.34 -0.46 -3.67
N ASP A 122 -8.64 0.82 -3.63
CA ASP A 122 -8.81 1.67 -4.80
C ASP A 122 -7.46 2.11 -5.40
N GLY A 123 -7.48 2.43 -6.69
CA GLY A 123 -6.31 2.92 -7.41
C GLY A 123 -6.04 4.40 -7.12
N PRO A 124 -4.85 4.90 -7.53
CA PRO A 124 -4.38 6.25 -7.18
C PRO A 124 -5.23 7.38 -7.79
N ALA A 125 -6.03 7.09 -8.80
CA ALA A 125 -6.90 8.06 -9.48
C ALA A 125 -8.39 7.66 -9.45
N ASP A 126 -8.75 6.67 -8.64
CA ASP A 126 -10.14 6.28 -8.49
C ASP A 126 -10.89 7.31 -7.63
N PRO A 127 -12.13 7.67 -8.02
CA PRO A 127 -12.89 8.63 -7.25
C PRO A 127 -13.40 8.02 -5.95
N MET A 128 -13.11 8.65 -4.83
CA MET A 128 -13.78 8.35 -3.56
C MET A 128 -15.24 8.82 -3.65
N ARG A 129 -16.16 7.92 -3.35
CA ARG A 129 -17.61 8.22 -3.32
C ARG A 129 -18.14 8.04 -1.92
N ILE A 130 -18.75 9.08 -1.38
CA ILE A 130 -19.43 9.06 -0.09
C ILE A 130 -20.90 9.41 -0.28
N PRO A 131 -21.81 8.80 0.50
CA PRO A 131 -23.25 9.06 0.37
C PRO A 131 -23.66 10.42 0.90
N ASP A 132 -22.92 10.98 1.87
CA ASP A 132 -23.25 12.23 2.55
C ASP A 132 -21.98 12.90 3.08
N GLU A 133 -21.79 14.19 2.79
CA GLU A 133 -20.67 14.99 3.30
C GLU A 133 -20.71 15.14 4.83
N ALA A 134 -21.89 15.05 5.45
CA ALA A 134 -22.04 15.08 6.91
C ALA A 134 -21.33 13.92 7.62
N LEU A 135 -20.99 12.85 6.90
CA LEU A 135 -20.15 11.76 7.43
C LEU A 135 -18.71 12.20 7.74
N GLY A 136 -18.30 13.37 7.24
CA GLY A 136 -17.02 13.98 7.58
C GLY A 136 -15.85 13.16 7.06
N LEU A 137 -15.77 12.98 5.73
CA LEU A 137 -14.63 12.33 5.09
C LEU A 137 -13.34 13.07 5.42
N ASP A 138 -12.38 12.34 5.96
CA ASP A 138 -11.06 12.84 6.32
C ASP A 138 -9.98 12.07 5.58
N TYR A 139 -8.84 12.70 5.39
CA TYR A 139 -7.68 12.22 4.66
C TYR A 139 -6.56 11.88 5.64
N GLU A 140 -6.11 10.63 5.66
CA GLU A 140 -5.00 10.16 6.48
C GLU A 140 -3.86 9.63 5.60
N PRO A 141 -2.84 10.49 5.28
CA PRO A 141 -1.71 10.05 4.49
C PRO A 141 -0.79 9.15 5.32
N GLU A 142 -0.45 8.00 4.76
CA GLU A 142 0.30 6.96 5.43
C GLU A 142 1.46 6.44 4.59
N VAL A 143 2.45 5.86 5.26
CA VAL A 143 3.51 5.06 4.63
C VAL A 143 3.24 3.60 4.95
N ALA A 144 2.93 2.83 3.91
CA ALA A 144 2.76 1.39 4.02
C ALA A 144 4.04 0.65 3.59
N VAL A 145 4.34 -0.44 4.27
CA VAL A 145 5.38 -1.39 3.91
C VAL A 145 4.74 -2.65 3.33
N VAL A 146 5.33 -3.17 2.26
CA VAL A 146 4.96 -4.48 1.73
C VAL A 146 6.02 -5.46 2.17
N VAL A 147 5.60 -6.54 2.82
CA VAL A 147 6.48 -7.56 3.36
C VAL A 147 6.28 -8.90 2.64
N ASP A 148 7.31 -9.74 2.63
CA ASP A 148 7.17 -11.16 2.32
C ASP A 148 6.62 -11.92 3.55
N GLU A 149 6.68 -13.25 3.53
CA GLU A 149 6.26 -14.06 4.66
C GLU A 149 7.10 -13.75 5.91
N VAL A 150 6.45 -13.31 6.96
CA VAL A 150 7.06 -13.01 8.27
C VAL A 150 6.70 -14.14 9.23
N ALA A 151 7.67 -14.98 9.55
CA ALA A 151 7.45 -16.12 10.45
C ALA A 151 7.03 -15.67 11.86
N MET A 152 6.15 -16.45 12.49
CA MET A 152 5.76 -16.22 13.88
C MET A 152 6.99 -16.18 14.79
N GLY A 153 7.05 -15.19 15.67
CA GLY A 153 8.17 -14.99 16.59
C GLY A 153 9.37 -14.24 16.00
N THR A 154 9.29 -13.73 14.76
CA THR A 154 10.31 -12.83 14.20
C THR A 154 10.57 -11.67 15.14
N GLN A 155 11.82 -11.48 15.52
CA GLN A 155 12.19 -10.41 16.44
C GLN A 155 12.23 -9.05 15.73
N PRO A 156 11.94 -7.93 16.42
CA PRO A 156 11.94 -6.59 15.84
C PRO A 156 13.22 -6.24 15.08
N LYS A 157 14.38 -6.64 15.59
CA LYS A 157 15.70 -6.40 14.96
C LYS A 157 15.83 -7.10 13.58
N ASP A 158 15.06 -8.16 13.35
CA ASP A 158 15.09 -8.96 12.13
C ASP A 158 13.95 -8.59 11.17
N ALA A 159 12.95 -7.82 11.60
CA ALA A 159 11.76 -7.52 10.82
C ALA A 159 12.06 -6.71 9.55
N GLY A 160 13.05 -5.82 9.60
CA GLY A 160 13.40 -4.96 8.46
C GLY A 160 13.78 -5.71 7.19
N ARG A 161 14.32 -6.94 7.29
CA ARG A 161 14.66 -7.78 6.13
C ARG A 161 13.45 -8.23 5.31
N HIS A 162 12.26 -8.23 5.94
CA HIS A 162 11.02 -8.64 5.29
C HIS A 162 10.38 -7.52 4.48
N ILE A 163 10.81 -6.27 4.64
CA ILE A 163 10.31 -5.15 3.85
C ILE A 163 10.87 -5.24 2.44
N LYS A 164 9.99 -5.40 1.44
CA LYS A 164 10.35 -5.49 0.02
C LYS A 164 10.05 -4.21 -0.74
N LEU A 165 8.93 -3.57 -0.43
CA LEU A 165 8.50 -2.33 -1.10
C LEU A 165 7.94 -1.36 -0.06
N LEU A 166 7.97 -0.08 -0.44
CA LEU A 166 7.30 1.02 0.27
C LEU A 166 6.26 1.65 -0.66
N MET A 167 5.16 2.08 -0.10
CA MET A 167 4.12 2.79 -0.84
C MET A 167 3.47 3.87 0.03
N LEU A 168 2.87 4.85 -0.61
CA LEU A 168 1.96 5.77 0.06
C LEU A 168 0.55 5.19 0.01
N LEU A 169 -0.16 5.36 1.10
CA LEU A 169 -1.55 4.94 1.27
C LEU A 169 -2.33 6.13 1.82
N ASN A 170 -3.61 6.16 1.54
CA ASN A 170 -4.53 7.11 2.14
C ASN A 170 -5.64 6.34 2.84
N ASP A 171 -5.65 6.37 4.16
CA ASP A 171 -6.72 5.81 4.97
C ASP A 171 -7.87 6.81 5.08
N TYR A 172 -8.88 6.63 4.24
CA TYR A 172 -10.07 7.47 4.26
C TYR A 172 -10.96 7.12 5.44
N THR A 173 -11.14 8.07 6.33
CA THR A 173 -11.93 7.90 7.55
C THR A 173 -13.19 8.75 7.53
N LEU A 174 -14.34 8.14 7.86
CA LEU A 174 -15.60 8.85 8.05
C LEU A 174 -15.75 9.25 9.53
N ARG A 175 -15.30 10.46 9.88
CA ARG A 175 -15.16 10.90 11.29
C ARG A 175 -16.45 10.91 12.10
N ALA A 176 -17.60 11.12 11.47
CA ALA A 176 -18.88 11.06 12.17
C ALA A 176 -19.17 9.66 12.72
N LEU A 177 -18.78 8.60 11.98
CA LEU A 177 -19.02 7.22 12.39
C LEU A 177 -18.07 6.77 13.49
N THR A 178 -16.83 7.23 13.50
CA THR A 178 -15.85 6.84 14.53
C THR A 178 -16.31 7.14 15.96
N LYS A 179 -17.15 8.18 16.15
CA LYS A 179 -17.69 8.56 17.46
C LYS A 179 -18.61 7.49 18.05
N THR A 180 -19.28 6.72 17.22
CA THR A 180 -20.26 5.71 17.63
C THR A 180 -19.70 4.28 17.53
N GLU A 181 -18.71 4.04 16.68
CA GLU A 181 -18.15 2.73 16.40
C GLU A 181 -16.96 2.39 17.32
N LEU A 182 -16.02 3.32 17.49
CA LEU A 182 -14.81 3.05 18.30
C LEU A 182 -15.06 2.76 19.77
N PRO A 183 -16.13 3.24 20.44
CA PRO A 183 -16.42 2.90 21.83
C PRO A 183 -16.98 1.50 22.04
N LYS A 184 -17.33 0.77 20.99
CA LYS A 184 -17.91 -0.59 21.07
C LYS A 184 -16.83 -1.67 21.11
#